data_2cb3b008e8d38ed170f24e0a8bde6a4e
#
_entry.id   2cb3b008e8d38ed170f24e0a8bde6a4e
#
_cell.length_a   1.000
_cell.length_b   1.000
_cell.length_c   1.000
_cell.angle_alpha   90.00
_cell.angle_beta   90.00
_cell.angle_gamma   90.00
#
_symmetry.space_group_name_H-M   'P 1'
#
loop_
_entity.id
_entity.type
_entity.pdbx_description
1 polymer ?
#
loop_
_entity_poly.entity_id
_entity_poly.type
_entity_poly.pdbx_seq_one_letter_code
_entity_poly.pdbx_strand_id
1 'polypeptide(L)'
;MPEQKTTEGQITLMRIVTVIARLLLGVVFFVFGLNGFVGFIPMPPLAGVAGAFIGALFSSHYLYLVSGVQLIAGVLLLLNRFVPLALALLAPMLANILAYHVTMQMEGLPLALITTLLWVILVWRYRAHFTALFVHKAE
;
A
#
# COMPACT_ATOMS: atom_id res chain seq x y z
N MET A 1 18.52 -35.34 -9.59
CA MET A 1 17.76 -34.49 -10.49
C MET A 1 16.37 -34.07 -10.00
N PRO A 2 15.74 -34.67 -8.98
CA PRO A 2 14.50 -34.16 -8.40
C PRO A 2 14.66 -32.80 -7.70
N GLU A 3 15.79 -32.51 -7.05
CA GLU A 3 16.04 -31.21 -6.36
C GLU A 3 16.05 -30.00 -7.28
N GLN A 4 16.58 -30.11 -8.51
CA GLN A 4 16.62 -29.00 -9.46
C GLN A 4 15.19 -28.59 -9.91
N LYS A 5 14.31 -29.55 -10.18
CA LYS A 5 12.91 -29.28 -10.55
C LYS A 5 12.14 -28.59 -9.43
N THR A 6 12.42 -28.97 -8.16
CA THR A 6 11.78 -28.34 -7.00
C THR A 6 12.22 -26.89 -6.84
N THR A 7 13.51 -26.61 -7.04
CA THR A 7 14.07 -25.24 -6.96
C THR A 7 13.54 -24.32 -8.07
N GLU A 8 13.46 -24.81 -9.30
CA GLU A 8 12.89 -24.04 -10.43
C GLU A 8 11.42 -23.74 -10.23
N GLY A 9 10.65 -24.71 -9.72
CA GLY A 9 9.24 -24.53 -9.38
C GLY A 9 9.03 -23.48 -8.30
N GLN A 10 9.86 -23.46 -7.26
CA GLN A 10 9.80 -22.47 -6.18
C GLN A 10 10.15 -21.07 -6.67
N ILE A 11 11.17 -20.92 -7.51
CA ILE A 11 11.56 -19.61 -8.10
C ILE A 11 10.43 -19.07 -8.96
N THR A 12 9.78 -19.91 -9.74
CA THR A 12 8.65 -19.52 -10.62
C THR A 12 7.45 -19.09 -9.77
N LEU A 13 7.11 -19.84 -8.73
CA LEU A 13 6.01 -19.52 -7.83
C LEU A 13 6.24 -18.16 -7.13
N MET A 14 7.43 -17.92 -6.61
CA MET A 14 7.77 -16.66 -5.96
C MET A 14 7.69 -15.46 -6.92
N ARG A 15 8.04 -15.64 -8.18
CA ARG A 15 7.87 -14.60 -9.21
C ARG A 15 6.40 -14.29 -9.45
N ILE A 16 5.55 -15.31 -9.59
CA ILE A 16 4.11 -15.15 -9.80
C ILE A 16 3.48 -14.43 -8.61
N VAL A 17 3.76 -14.87 -7.38
CA VAL A 17 3.26 -14.23 -6.15
C VAL A 17 3.67 -12.76 -6.09
N THR A 18 4.92 -12.45 -6.40
CA THR A 18 5.42 -11.06 -6.41
C THR A 18 4.68 -10.20 -7.43
N VAL A 19 4.47 -10.70 -8.64
CA VAL A 19 3.75 -9.95 -9.69
C VAL A 19 2.29 -9.71 -9.30
N ILE A 20 1.61 -10.75 -8.82
CA ILE A 20 0.22 -10.65 -8.38
C ILE A 20 0.09 -9.67 -7.21
N ALA A 21 0.90 -9.82 -6.16
CA ALA A 21 0.88 -8.92 -5.01
C ALA A 21 1.13 -7.46 -5.41
N ARG A 22 2.09 -7.22 -6.31
CA ARG A 22 2.41 -5.89 -6.82
C ARG A 22 1.25 -5.28 -7.62
N LEU A 23 0.64 -6.04 -8.50
CA LEU A 23 -0.49 -5.56 -9.30
C LEU A 23 -1.72 -5.29 -8.43
N LEU A 24 -2.05 -6.18 -7.50
CA LEU A 24 -3.19 -5.98 -6.59
C LEU A 24 -2.98 -4.75 -5.71
N LEU A 25 -1.81 -4.62 -5.08
CA LEU A 25 -1.49 -3.45 -4.26
C LEU A 25 -1.50 -2.17 -5.10
N GLY A 26 -0.93 -2.23 -6.31
CA GLY A 26 -0.91 -1.10 -7.25
C GLY A 26 -2.31 -0.65 -7.66
N VAL A 27 -3.20 -1.59 -7.99
CA VAL A 27 -4.60 -1.28 -8.35
C VAL A 27 -5.33 -0.64 -7.18
N VAL A 28 -5.21 -1.20 -5.98
CA VAL A 28 -5.88 -0.65 -4.79
C VAL A 28 -5.46 0.80 -4.56
N PHE A 29 -4.16 1.09 -4.50
CA PHE A 29 -3.70 2.46 -4.24
C PHE A 29 -3.91 3.40 -5.41
N PHE A 30 -3.90 2.92 -6.64
CA PHE A 30 -4.26 3.71 -7.82
C PHE A 30 -5.74 4.13 -7.75
N VAL A 31 -6.64 3.18 -7.50
CA VAL A 31 -8.10 3.42 -7.47
C VAL A 31 -8.46 4.36 -6.32
N PHE A 32 -7.99 4.08 -5.11
CA PHE A 32 -8.29 4.94 -3.95
C PHE A 32 -7.59 6.30 -4.04
N GLY A 33 -6.37 6.36 -4.55
CA GLY A 33 -5.68 7.61 -4.81
C GLY A 33 -6.41 8.47 -5.84
N LEU A 34 -6.85 7.89 -6.95
CA LEU A 34 -7.65 8.59 -7.95
C LEU A 34 -9.00 9.04 -7.39
N ASN A 35 -9.64 8.18 -6.59
CA ASN A 35 -10.92 8.49 -5.97
C ASN A 35 -10.87 9.72 -5.08
N GLY A 36 -9.76 10.01 -4.42
CA GLY A 36 -9.63 11.21 -3.60
C GLY A 36 -9.67 12.53 -4.42
N PHE A 37 -9.40 12.48 -5.73
CA PHE A 37 -9.53 13.62 -6.63
C PHE A 37 -10.89 13.67 -7.33
N VAL A 38 -11.42 12.53 -7.74
CA VAL A 38 -12.61 12.44 -8.62
C VAL A 38 -13.89 12.14 -7.84
N GLY A 39 -13.78 11.42 -6.70
CA GLY A 39 -14.93 11.12 -5.85
C GLY A 39 -15.95 10.14 -6.46
N PHE A 40 -15.49 9.14 -7.23
CA PHE A 40 -16.39 8.21 -7.91
C PHE A 40 -16.84 7.02 -7.05
N ILE A 41 -16.14 6.72 -5.95
CA ILE A 41 -16.58 5.73 -4.97
C ILE A 41 -17.41 6.47 -3.92
N PRO A 42 -18.71 6.18 -3.79
CA PRO A 42 -19.53 6.82 -2.78
C PRO A 42 -19.08 6.40 -1.38
N MET A 43 -18.92 7.39 -0.52
CA MET A 43 -18.57 7.15 0.88
C MET A 43 -19.84 7.05 1.69
N PRO A 44 -20.05 5.99 2.49
CA PRO A 44 -21.18 5.92 3.41
C PRO A 44 -21.10 7.06 4.43
N PRO A 45 -22.24 7.55 4.95
CA PRO A 45 -22.25 8.55 6.01
C PRO A 45 -21.45 8.06 7.22
N LEU A 46 -20.39 8.77 7.56
CA LEU A 46 -19.58 8.48 8.74
C LEU A 46 -20.03 9.36 9.90
N ALA A 47 -20.24 8.76 11.06
CA ALA A 47 -20.62 9.46 12.28
C ALA A 47 -19.44 9.49 13.28
N GLY A 48 -19.59 10.29 14.33
CA GLY A 48 -18.64 10.35 15.43
C GLY A 48 -17.22 10.78 15.01
N VAL A 49 -16.22 10.19 15.65
CA VAL A 49 -14.80 10.56 15.44
C VAL A 49 -14.35 10.27 14.01
N ALA A 50 -14.79 9.17 13.41
CA ALA A 50 -14.46 8.83 12.03
C ALA A 50 -14.96 9.90 11.03
N GLY A 51 -16.21 10.34 11.20
CA GLY A 51 -16.79 11.40 10.37
C GLY A 51 -16.07 12.74 10.56
N ALA A 52 -15.73 13.11 11.80
CA ALA A 52 -14.99 14.32 12.11
C ALA A 52 -13.57 14.31 11.47
N PHE A 53 -12.87 13.18 11.58
CA PHE A 53 -11.53 13.01 11.00
C PHE A 53 -11.56 13.14 9.47
N ILE A 54 -12.41 12.38 8.81
CA ILE A 54 -12.54 12.44 7.35
C ILE A 54 -13.03 13.81 6.89
N GLY A 55 -14.00 14.42 7.61
CA GLY A 55 -14.46 15.77 7.33
C GLY A 55 -13.34 16.81 7.41
N ALA A 56 -12.44 16.69 8.38
CA ALA A 56 -11.26 17.55 8.49
C ALA A 56 -10.29 17.39 7.32
N LEU A 57 -10.07 16.15 6.83
CA LEU A 57 -9.23 15.90 5.65
C LEU A 57 -9.81 16.55 4.38
N PHE A 58 -11.16 16.51 4.23
CA PHE A 58 -11.82 17.13 3.10
C PHE A 58 -11.79 18.66 3.18
N SER A 59 -12.17 19.23 4.32
CA SER A 59 -12.29 20.69 4.50
C SER A 59 -10.94 21.39 4.45
N SER A 60 -9.87 20.74 4.91
CA SER A 60 -8.49 21.26 4.85
C SER A 60 -7.80 21.05 3.51
N HIS A 61 -8.41 20.33 2.57
CA HIS A 61 -7.80 19.87 1.33
C HIS A 61 -6.58 18.92 1.53
N TYR A 62 -6.32 18.50 2.76
CA TYR A 62 -5.22 17.57 3.08
C TYR A 62 -5.40 16.22 2.39
N LEU A 63 -6.65 15.84 2.11
CA LEU A 63 -6.97 14.63 1.37
C LEU A 63 -6.25 14.56 0.02
N TYR A 64 -6.04 15.68 -0.67
CA TYR A 64 -5.34 15.68 -1.96
C TYR A 64 -3.87 15.28 -1.84
N LEU A 65 -3.20 15.66 -0.73
CA LEU A 65 -1.83 15.21 -0.46
C LEU A 65 -1.80 13.68 -0.25
N VAL A 66 -2.69 13.18 0.60
CA VAL A 66 -2.82 11.73 0.87
C VAL A 66 -3.10 10.96 -0.40
N SER A 67 -4.07 11.41 -1.17
CA SER A 67 -4.49 10.79 -2.44
C SER A 67 -3.39 10.87 -3.51
N GLY A 68 -2.65 11.96 -3.55
CA GLY A 68 -1.51 12.13 -4.46
C GLY A 68 -0.40 11.11 -4.19
N VAL A 69 -0.04 10.91 -2.93
CA VAL A 69 0.97 9.91 -2.56
C VAL A 69 0.49 8.49 -2.90
N GLN A 70 -0.77 8.18 -2.62
CA GLN A 70 -1.38 6.88 -2.96
C GLN A 70 -1.37 6.66 -4.48
N LEU A 71 -1.79 7.66 -5.26
CA LEU A 71 -1.85 7.58 -6.71
C LEU A 71 -0.45 7.38 -7.32
N ILE A 72 0.53 8.16 -6.89
CA ILE A 72 1.93 8.02 -7.35
C ILE A 72 2.45 6.61 -7.03
N ALA A 73 2.31 6.16 -5.79
CA ALA A 73 2.77 4.83 -5.40
C ALA A 73 2.05 3.73 -6.20
N GLY A 74 0.73 3.84 -6.39
CA GLY A 74 -0.06 2.92 -7.21
C GLY A 74 0.44 2.84 -8.65
N VAL A 75 0.68 3.99 -9.28
CA VAL A 75 1.24 4.06 -10.66
C VAL A 75 2.62 3.41 -10.73
N LEU A 76 3.52 3.70 -9.80
CA LEU A 76 4.86 3.13 -9.78
C LEU A 76 4.83 1.60 -9.64
N LEU A 77 3.94 1.07 -8.80
CA LEU A 77 3.73 -0.36 -8.64
C LEU A 77 3.19 -1.00 -9.92
N LEU A 78 2.19 -0.39 -10.56
CA LEU A 78 1.59 -0.90 -11.80
C LEU A 78 2.59 -0.92 -12.95
N LEU A 79 3.38 0.14 -13.08
CA LEU A 79 4.42 0.26 -14.11
C LEU A 79 5.67 -0.59 -13.82
N ASN A 80 5.75 -1.22 -12.63
CA ASN A 80 6.94 -1.93 -12.16
C ASN A 80 8.20 -1.04 -12.18
N ARG A 81 8.04 0.24 -11.82
CA ARG A 81 9.13 1.22 -11.77
C ARG A 81 9.25 1.79 -10.36
N PHE A 82 10.49 1.93 -9.90
CA PHE A 82 10.79 2.44 -8.55
C PHE A 82 9.99 1.74 -7.43
N VAL A 83 9.83 0.41 -7.56
CA VAL A 83 9.02 -0.38 -6.61
C VAL A 83 9.44 -0.17 -5.16
N PRO A 84 10.75 -0.18 -4.79
CA PRO A 84 11.17 0.09 -3.41
C PRO A 84 10.74 1.49 -2.91
N LEU A 85 10.80 2.51 -3.76
CA LEU A 85 10.32 3.86 -3.43
C LEU A 85 8.82 3.87 -3.18
N ALA A 86 8.04 3.23 -4.05
CA ALA A 86 6.60 3.10 -3.88
C ALA A 86 6.25 2.42 -2.54
N LEU A 87 6.94 1.34 -2.19
CA LEU A 87 6.75 0.64 -0.92
C LEU A 87 7.13 1.50 0.29
N ALA A 88 8.19 2.31 0.18
CA ALA A 88 8.58 3.26 1.23
C ALA A 88 7.52 4.35 1.44
N LEU A 89 6.96 4.90 0.35
CA LEU A 89 5.88 5.88 0.40
C LEU A 89 4.59 5.31 1.03
N LEU A 90 4.31 4.03 0.78
CA LEU A 90 3.13 3.36 1.32
C LEU A 90 3.27 2.96 2.78
N ALA A 91 4.48 2.86 3.34
CA ALA A 91 4.68 2.48 4.74
C ALA A 91 3.91 3.38 5.73
N PRO A 92 4.10 4.71 5.74
CA PRO A 92 3.35 5.59 6.62
C PRO A 92 1.85 5.64 6.25
N MET A 93 1.49 5.49 4.97
CA MET A 93 0.10 5.43 4.54
C MET A 93 -0.62 4.24 5.13
N LEU A 94 -0.05 3.05 5.04
CA LEU A 94 -0.63 1.83 5.60
C LEU A 94 -0.73 1.88 7.12
N ALA A 95 0.29 2.44 7.80
CA ALA A 95 0.24 2.65 9.24
C ALA A 95 -0.95 3.53 9.64
N ASN A 96 -1.18 4.64 8.93
CA ASN A 96 -2.32 5.52 9.17
C ASN A 96 -3.67 4.86 8.82
N ILE A 97 -3.76 4.11 7.72
CA ILE A 97 -4.96 3.37 7.32
C ILE A 97 -5.33 2.34 8.39
N LEU A 98 -4.35 1.56 8.86
CA LEU A 98 -4.57 0.60 9.94
C LEU A 98 -5.01 1.28 11.23
N ALA A 99 -4.33 2.35 11.65
CA ALA A 99 -4.68 3.11 12.84
C ALA A 99 -6.12 3.64 12.74
N TYR A 100 -6.50 4.24 11.61
CA TYR A 100 -7.85 4.73 11.37
C TYR A 100 -8.90 3.62 11.52
N HIS A 101 -8.67 2.47 10.87
CA HIS A 101 -9.64 1.37 10.92
C HIS A 101 -9.71 0.70 12.28
N VAL A 102 -8.59 0.56 12.98
CA VAL A 102 -8.58 -0.06 14.32
C VAL A 102 -9.23 0.86 15.38
N THR A 103 -9.07 2.18 15.26
CA THR A 103 -9.49 3.11 16.31
C THR A 103 -10.81 3.83 16.04
N MET A 104 -11.17 4.00 14.76
CA MET A 104 -12.30 4.87 14.39
C MET A 104 -13.38 4.15 13.57
N GLN A 105 -13.00 3.19 12.69
CA GLN A 105 -13.98 2.59 11.77
C GLN A 105 -13.56 1.17 11.36
N MET A 106 -14.10 0.17 12.05
CA MET A 106 -13.70 -1.24 11.89
C MET A 106 -14.12 -1.88 10.56
N GLU A 107 -15.11 -1.34 9.85
CA GLU A 107 -15.67 -1.98 8.63
C GLU A 107 -14.65 -2.12 7.50
N GLY A 108 -13.73 -1.17 7.35
CA GLY A 108 -12.67 -1.23 6.33
C GLY A 108 -11.44 -2.04 6.74
N LEU A 109 -11.37 -2.55 7.97
CA LEU A 109 -10.21 -3.26 8.50
C LEU A 109 -9.80 -4.49 7.67
N PRO A 110 -10.71 -5.33 7.14
CA PRO A 110 -10.32 -6.47 6.32
C PRO A 110 -9.50 -6.08 5.08
N LEU A 111 -9.92 -5.04 4.38
CA LEU A 111 -9.17 -4.54 3.21
C LEU A 111 -7.82 -3.94 3.63
N ALA A 112 -7.78 -3.21 4.74
CA ALA A 112 -6.54 -2.66 5.28
C ALA A 112 -5.53 -3.76 5.66
N LEU A 113 -5.99 -4.87 6.22
CA LEU A 113 -5.15 -6.02 6.54
C LEU A 113 -4.63 -6.73 5.28
N ILE A 114 -5.49 -6.93 4.28
CA ILE A 114 -5.09 -7.53 3.00
C ILE A 114 -4.02 -6.69 2.31
N THR A 115 -4.23 -5.39 2.21
CA THR A 115 -3.26 -4.48 1.58
C THR A 115 -1.94 -4.44 2.35
N THR A 116 -1.99 -4.47 3.68
CA THR A 116 -0.80 -4.56 4.52
C THR A 116 -0.04 -5.87 4.31
N LEU A 117 -0.75 -6.99 4.20
CA LEU A 117 -0.13 -8.29 3.91
C LEU A 117 0.57 -8.29 2.55
N LEU A 118 -0.09 -7.77 1.51
CA LEU A 118 0.52 -7.64 0.17
C LEU A 118 1.78 -6.76 0.22
N TRP A 119 1.73 -5.67 0.97
CA TRP A 119 2.87 -4.78 1.17
C TRP A 119 4.02 -5.48 1.89
N VAL A 120 3.75 -6.24 2.96
CA VAL A 120 4.76 -7.03 3.69
C VAL A 120 5.45 -8.05 2.77
N ILE A 121 4.67 -8.77 1.95
CA ILE A 121 5.21 -9.72 0.96
C ILE A 121 6.19 -9.01 0.01
N LEU A 122 5.83 -7.84 -0.49
CA LEU A 122 6.67 -7.08 -1.41
C LEU A 122 7.91 -6.50 -0.72
N VAL A 123 7.77 -5.94 0.48
CA VAL A 123 8.92 -5.45 1.26
C VAL A 123 9.90 -6.57 1.54
N TRP A 124 9.41 -7.74 1.92
CA TRP A 124 10.26 -8.92 2.13
C TRP A 124 10.97 -9.33 0.84
N ARG A 125 10.27 -9.30 -0.29
CA ARG A 125 10.85 -9.62 -1.61
C ARG A 125 11.92 -8.63 -2.03
N TYR A 126 11.72 -7.34 -1.75
CA TYR A 126 12.63 -6.25 -2.12
C TYR A 126 13.54 -5.80 -0.96
N ARG A 127 13.62 -6.55 0.15
CA ARG A 127 14.33 -6.15 1.38
C ARG A 127 15.77 -5.70 1.17
N ALA A 128 16.46 -6.26 0.18
CA ALA A 128 17.85 -5.90 -0.12
C ALA A 128 18.00 -4.40 -0.51
N HIS A 129 16.95 -3.79 -1.06
CA HIS A 129 16.95 -2.37 -1.44
C HIS A 129 16.74 -1.44 -0.24
N PHE A 130 16.31 -1.98 0.91
CA PHE A 130 16.06 -1.21 2.13
C PHE A 130 17.21 -1.27 3.15
N THR A 131 18.23 -2.06 2.90
CA THR A 131 19.36 -2.23 3.84
C THR A 131 20.08 -0.93 4.15
N ALA A 132 20.18 -0.02 3.17
CA ALA A 132 20.81 1.29 3.36
C ALA A 132 20.05 2.20 4.34
N LEU A 133 18.77 1.97 4.58
CA LEU A 133 17.97 2.73 5.55
C LEU A 133 18.31 2.39 7.01
N PHE A 134 18.97 1.26 7.24
CA PHE A 134 19.33 0.77 8.57
C PHE A 134 20.82 0.97 8.89
N VAL A 135 21.50 1.79 8.12
CA VAL A 135 22.91 2.14 8.38
C VAL A 135 22.99 3.00 9.63
N HIS A 136 23.78 2.55 10.61
CA HIS A 136 23.90 3.20 11.93
C HIS A 136 24.54 4.60 11.86
N LYS A 137 25.42 4.84 10.90
CA LYS A 137 26.05 6.14 10.64
C LYS A 137 26.04 6.40 9.14
N ALA A 138 25.51 7.54 8.74
CA ALA A 138 25.69 8.08 7.40
C ALA A 138 27.04 8.80 7.37
N GLU A 139 27.98 8.31 6.54
CA GLU A 139 29.26 8.97 6.26
C GLU A 139 29.12 9.92 5.07
#